data_c40ff7d4bdca0f12feb8b69235c7bc81
#
_entry.id   c40ff7d4bdca0f12feb8b69235c7bc81
#
_cell.length_a   1.000
_cell.length_b   1.000
_cell.length_c   1.000
_cell.angle_alpha   90.00
_cell.angle_beta   90.00
_cell.angle_gamma   90.00
#
_symmetry.space_group_name_H-M   'P 1'
#
loop_
_entity.id
_entity.type
_entity.pdbx_description
1 polymer ?
#
loop_
_entity_poly.entity_id
_entity_poly.type
_entity_poly.pdbx_seq_one_letter_code
_entity_poly.pdbx_strand_id
1 'polypeptide(L)'
;GSPIDILNRAAPVALLAIGMTLVIATGGIDLSVGAVMAIAGATTAAMTVAGFSLPIVLLSALGTGILAGLWNGILVAILKIQPFVATLILMVAGRGVAQLITSGQIVTFNSPDLSWFGSGSLLFLPTPVIIAVLTLILFWLLTRKTALGMFIEAVGINIRAAKNAGVNT
;
A
#
# COMPACT_ATOMS: atom_id res chain seq x y z
N GLY A 1 -25.78 -10.41 -0.43
CA GLY A 1 -26.57 -9.67 0.49
C GLY A 1 -25.82 -8.50 1.11
N SER A 2 -26.52 -7.77 1.92
CA SER A 2 -25.97 -6.57 2.56
C SER A 2 -24.71 -6.81 3.38
N PRO A 3 -24.59 -7.87 4.20
CA PRO A 3 -23.35 -8.15 4.92
C PRO A 3 -22.16 -8.39 4.00
N ILE A 4 -22.37 -9.07 2.87
CA ILE A 4 -21.30 -9.32 1.89
C ILE A 4 -20.86 -8.01 1.24
N ASP A 5 -21.80 -7.13 0.91
CA ASP A 5 -21.49 -5.80 0.35
C ASP A 5 -20.66 -4.96 1.31
N ILE A 6 -21.00 -5.00 2.60
CA ILE A 6 -20.25 -4.29 3.64
C ILE A 6 -18.82 -4.82 3.72
N LEU A 7 -18.64 -6.13 3.72
CA LEU A 7 -17.32 -6.76 3.73
C LEU A 7 -16.49 -6.38 2.51
N ASN A 8 -17.11 -6.38 1.33
CA ASN A 8 -16.45 -6.00 0.09
C ASN A 8 -15.94 -4.55 0.12
N ARG A 9 -16.73 -3.65 0.66
CA ARG A 9 -16.35 -2.24 0.75
C ARG A 9 -15.32 -1.99 1.84
N ALA A 10 -15.35 -2.79 2.91
CA ALA A 10 -14.43 -2.64 4.03
C ALA A 10 -13.04 -3.20 3.73
N ALA A 11 -12.91 -4.17 2.84
CA ALA A 11 -11.63 -4.85 2.60
C ALA A 11 -10.51 -3.90 2.14
N PRO A 12 -10.70 -3.00 1.15
CA PRO A 12 -9.64 -2.07 0.78
C PRO A 12 -9.23 -1.15 1.93
N VAL A 13 -10.19 -0.69 2.72
CA VAL A 13 -9.92 0.15 3.89
C VAL A 13 -9.11 -0.63 4.93
N ALA A 14 -9.42 -1.91 5.12
CA ALA A 14 -8.69 -2.78 6.03
C ALA A 14 -7.24 -2.95 5.60
N LEU A 15 -6.97 -3.14 4.30
CA LEU A 15 -5.62 -3.24 3.76
C LEU A 15 -4.83 -1.96 4.01
N LEU A 16 -5.43 -0.81 3.77
CA LEU A 16 -4.80 0.49 4.03
C LEU A 16 -4.53 0.68 5.52
N ALA A 17 -5.47 0.26 6.38
CA ALA A 17 -5.34 0.36 7.82
C ALA A 17 -4.18 -0.50 8.35
N ILE A 18 -3.96 -1.69 7.79
CA ILE A 18 -2.84 -2.55 8.15
C ILE A 18 -1.51 -1.84 7.88
N GLY A 19 -1.35 -1.28 6.68
CA GLY A 19 -0.15 -0.52 6.33
C GLY A 19 0.04 0.69 7.21
N MET A 20 -1.02 1.45 7.44
CA MET A 20 -1.00 2.65 8.29
C MET A 20 -0.65 2.33 9.75
N THR A 21 -1.09 1.17 10.25
CA THR A 21 -0.76 0.73 11.61
C THR A 21 0.75 0.60 11.78
N LEU A 22 1.45 0.04 10.80
CA LEU A 22 2.90 -0.07 10.85
C LEU A 22 3.58 1.30 10.82
N VAL A 23 3.08 2.22 10.00
CA VAL A 23 3.61 3.58 9.92
C VAL A 23 3.43 4.31 11.24
N ILE A 24 2.23 4.27 11.82
CA ILE A 24 1.93 4.93 13.09
C ILE A 24 2.74 4.30 14.22
N ALA A 25 2.95 2.98 14.19
CA ALA A 25 3.76 2.28 15.20
C ALA A 25 5.20 2.76 15.23
N THR A 26 5.75 3.24 14.11
CA THR A 26 7.10 3.83 14.07
C THR A 26 7.10 5.32 14.41
N GLY A 27 5.95 5.89 14.76
CA GLY A 27 5.82 7.30 15.10
C GLY A 27 5.65 8.21 13.89
N GLY A 28 5.42 7.65 12.70
CA GLY A 28 5.26 8.41 11.47
C GLY A 28 3.82 8.67 11.09
N ILE A 29 3.63 9.51 10.08
CA ILE A 29 2.34 9.77 9.46
C ILE A 29 2.54 9.64 7.95
N ASP A 30 1.59 9.00 7.28
CA ASP A 30 1.63 8.84 5.82
C ASP A 30 0.40 9.48 5.20
N LEU A 31 0.60 10.58 4.49
CA LEU A 31 -0.46 11.29 3.77
C LEU A 31 -0.52 10.89 2.30
N SER A 32 0.42 10.07 1.82
CA SER A 32 0.54 9.73 0.41
C SER A 32 -0.33 8.56 -0.04
N VAL A 33 -1.12 7.97 0.86
CA VAL A 33 -1.90 6.75 0.59
C VAL A 33 -2.77 6.91 -0.66
N GLY A 34 -3.53 8.02 -0.74
CA GLY A 34 -4.40 8.28 -1.89
C GLY A 34 -3.63 8.46 -3.19
N ALA A 35 -2.49 9.16 -3.15
CA ALA A 35 -1.65 9.36 -4.32
C ALA A 35 -1.03 8.04 -4.81
N VAL A 36 -0.58 7.20 -3.89
CA VAL A 36 -0.03 5.87 -4.22
C VAL A 36 -1.11 5.00 -4.85
N MET A 37 -2.33 5.03 -4.31
CA MET A 37 -3.47 4.33 -4.91
C MET A 37 -3.75 4.82 -6.33
N ALA A 38 -3.69 6.13 -6.55
CA ALA A 38 -3.90 6.71 -7.88
C ALA A 38 -2.82 6.26 -8.87
N ILE A 39 -1.56 6.25 -8.46
CA ILE A 39 -0.44 5.80 -9.30
C ILE A 39 -0.58 4.31 -9.62
N ALA A 40 -0.86 3.49 -8.63
CA ALA A 40 -1.05 2.05 -8.83
C ALA A 40 -2.24 1.77 -9.74
N GLY A 41 -3.35 2.47 -9.54
CA GLY A 41 -4.53 2.35 -10.38
C GLY A 41 -4.28 2.79 -11.81
N ALA A 42 -3.60 3.90 -12.01
CA ALA A 42 -3.24 4.41 -13.33
C ALA A 42 -2.31 3.43 -14.07
N THR A 43 -1.31 2.88 -13.38
CA THR A 43 -0.39 1.89 -13.93
C THR A 43 -1.16 0.62 -14.33
N THR A 44 -2.04 0.13 -13.46
CA THR A 44 -2.86 -1.05 -13.73
C THR A 44 -3.71 -0.85 -14.96
N ALA A 45 -4.40 0.28 -15.06
CA ALA A 45 -5.27 0.59 -16.20
C ALA A 45 -4.45 0.70 -17.50
N ALA A 46 -3.35 1.42 -17.48
CA ALA A 46 -2.50 1.63 -18.65
C ALA A 46 -1.90 0.31 -19.15
N MET A 47 -1.40 -0.53 -18.25
CA MET A 47 -0.83 -1.82 -18.60
C MET A 47 -1.87 -2.80 -19.12
N THR A 48 -3.08 -2.79 -18.56
CA THR A 48 -4.17 -3.66 -19.03
C THR A 48 -4.61 -3.26 -20.44
N VAL A 49 -4.77 -1.97 -20.69
CA VAL A 49 -5.16 -1.45 -22.01
C VAL A 49 -4.07 -1.74 -23.06
N ALA A 50 -2.79 -1.71 -22.64
CA ALA A 50 -1.67 -2.02 -23.53
C ALA A 50 -1.55 -3.51 -23.87
N GLY A 51 -2.35 -4.38 -23.25
CA GLY A 51 -2.40 -5.79 -23.58
C GLY A 51 -1.45 -6.69 -22.81
N PHE A 52 -0.86 -6.19 -21.72
CA PHE A 52 0.03 -7.02 -20.89
C PHE A 52 -0.76 -8.08 -20.14
N SER A 53 -0.11 -9.21 -19.83
CA SER A 53 -0.74 -10.31 -19.11
C SER A 53 -1.04 -9.93 -17.65
N LEU A 54 -1.99 -10.62 -17.04
CA LEU A 54 -2.40 -10.34 -15.66
C LEU A 54 -1.24 -10.39 -14.67
N PRO A 55 -0.34 -11.40 -14.67
CA PRO A 55 0.79 -11.40 -13.74
C PRO A 55 1.68 -10.16 -13.86
N ILE A 56 1.94 -9.70 -15.08
CA ILE A 56 2.75 -8.50 -15.32
C ILE A 56 2.03 -7.26 -14.80
N VAL A 57 0.72 -7.14 -15.01
CA VAL A 57 -0.08 -6.01 -14.52
C VAL A 57 -0.04 -5.97 -12.99
N LEU A 58 -0.25 -7.11 -12.34
CA LEU A 58 -0.24 -7.18 -10.87
C LEU A 58 1.14 -6.85 -10.30
N LEU A 59 2.21 -7.37 -10.90
CA LEU A 59 3.58 -7.07 -10.48
C LEU A 59 3.90 -5.59 -10.66
N SER A 60 3.42 -4.97 -11.74
CA SER A 60 3.62 -3.54 -11.98
C SER A 60 2.92 -2.69 -10.94
N ALA A 61 1.69 -3.05 -10.56
CA ALA A 61 0.94 -2.33 -9.52
C ALA A 61 1.64 -2.44 -8.17
N LEU A 62 2.07 -3.63 -7.79
CA LEU A 62 2.81 -3.85 -6.55
C LEU A 62 4.16 -3.11 -6.59
N GLY A 63 4.83 -3.13 -7.75
CA GLY A 63 6.10 -2.43 -7.93
C GLY A 63 5.99 -0.92 -7.73
N THR A 64 4.91 -0.31 -8.23
CA THR A 64 4.69 1.13 -8.03
C THR A 64 4.49 1.45 -6.56
N GLY A 65 3.76 0.62 -5.83
CA GLY A 65 3.58 0.77 -4.39
C GLY A 65 4.90 0.65 -3.63
N ILE A 66 5.71 -0.33 -3.97
CA ILE A 66 7.03 -0.54 -3.36
C ILE A 66 7.95 0.65 -3.65
N LEU A 67 7.99 1.14 -4.89
CA LEU A 67 8.82 2.30 -5.26
C LEU A 67 8.38 3.56 -4.50
N ALA A 68 7.09 3.79 -4.36
CA ALA A 68 6.57 4.91 -3.60
C ALA A 68 6.96 4.81 -2.12
N GLY A 69 6.86 3.61 -1.55
CA GLY A 69 7.28 3.35 -0.17
C GLY A 69 8.77 3.56 0.03
N LEU A 70 9.60 3.12 -0.91
CA LEU A 70 11.04 3.36 -0.88
C LEU A 70 11.36 4.85 -0.95
N TRP A 71 10.67 5.59 -1.79
CA TRP A 71 10.84 7.04 -1.91
C TRP A 71 10.58 7.72 -0.56
N ASN A 72 9.43 7.43 0.05
CA ASN A 72 9.10 7.96 1.36
C ASN A 72 10.11 7.52 2.42
N GLY A 73 10.49 6.25 2.42
CA GLY A 73 11.44 5.70 3.36
C GLY A 73 12.81 6.36 3.26
N ILE A 74 13.29 6.59 2.04
CA ILE A 74 14.57 7.28 1.81
C ILE A 74 14.51 8.72 2.35
N LEU A 75 13.43 9.44 2.05
CA LEU A 75 13.28 10.82 2.52
C LEU A 75 13.25 10.89 4.05
N VAL A 76 12.56 10.00 4.70
CA VAL A 76 12.38 10.01 6.15
C VAL A 76 13.60 9.46 6.89
N ALA A 77 14.07 8.27 6.49
CA ALA A 77 15.09 7.55 7.25
C ALA A 77 16.51 8.00 6.91
N ILE A 78 16.80 8.27 5.65
CA ILE A 78 18.16 8.61 5.20
C ILE A 78 18.38 10.12 5.15
N LEU A 79 17.45 10.86 4.52
CA LEU A 79 17.55 12.30 4.40
C LEU A 79 17.00 13.05 5.62
N LYS A 80 16.42 12.33 6.58
CA LYS A 80 15.91 12.87 7.84
C LYS A 80 14.82 13.93 7.67
N ILE A 81 14.04 13.83 6.60
CA ILE A 81 12.89 14.69 6.38
C ILE A 81 11.74 14.19 7.26
N GLN A 82 11.01 15.12 7.86
CA GLN A 82 9.87 14.78 8.70
C GLN A 82 8.84 13.97 7.90
N PRO A 83 8.29 12.86 8.45
CA PRO A 83 7.34 12.01 7.71
C PRO A 83 6.13 12.76 7.15
N PHE A 84 5.60 13.73 7.90
CA PHE A 84 4.50 14.57 7.44
C PHE A 84 4.84 15.29 6.14
N VAL A 85 6.03 15.92 6.09
CA VAL A 85 6.49 16.70 4.93
C VAL A 85 6.80 15.77 3.76
N ALA A 86 7.50 14.66 4.01
CA ALA A 86 7.88 13.70 2.96
C ALA A 86 6.66 13.12 2.26
N THR A 87 5.67 12.68 3.04
CA THR A 87 4.44 12.09 2.47
C THR A 87 3.55 13.14 1.84
N LEU A 88 3.57 14.39 2.32
CA LEU A 88 2.85 15.49 1.70
C LEU A 88 3.40 15.79 0.30
N ILE A 89 4.73 15.76 0.13
CA ILE A 89 5.36 15.93 -1.18
C ILE A 89 4.85 14.86 -2.15
N LEU A 90 4.84 13.61 -1.75
CA LEU A 90 4.34 12.53 -2.60
C LEU A 90 2.85 12.65 -2.85
N MET A 91 2.07 13.10 -1.85
CA MET A 91 0.64 13.31 -2.01
C MET A 91 0.33 14.29 -3.15
N VAL A 92 1.08 15.37 -3.23
CA VAL A 92 0.90 16.39 -4.27
C VAL A 92 1.50 15.92 -5.59
N ALA A 93 2.76 15.51 -5.58
CA ALA A 93 3.47 15.10 -6.79
C ALA A 93 2.92 13.80 -7.38
N GLY A 94 2.47 12.88 -6.54
CA GLY A 94 1.96 11.58 -6.98
C GLY A 94 0.71 11.69 -7.81
N ARG A 95 -0.16 12.64 -7.52
CA ARG A 95 -1.35 12.89 -8.35
C ARG A 95 -0.96 13.33 -9.76
N GLY A 96 0.06 14.19 -9.86
CA GLY A 96 0.61 14.57 -11.14
C GLY A 96 1.22 13.40 -11.90
N VAL A 97 1.95 12.53 -11.21
CA VAL A 97 2.51 11.31 -11.81
C VAL A 97 1.41 10.41 -12.35
N ALA A 98 0.34 10.20 -11.58
CA ALA A 98 -0.78 9.38 -12.03
C ALA A 98 -1.43 9.97 -13.29
N GLN A 99 -1.61 11.28 -13.34
CA GLN A 99 -2.15 11.96 -14.51
C GLN A 99 -1.23 11.83 -15.73
N LEU A 100 0.08 11.89 -15.53
CA LEU A 100 1.05 11.69 -16.60
C LEU A 100 0.97 10.28 -17.17
N ILE A 101 0.80 9.26 -16.33
CA ILE A 101 0.68 7.87 -16.78
C ILE A 101 -0.52 7.68 -17.71
N THR A 102 -1.63 8.36 -17.42
CA THR A 102 -2.86 8.28 -18.21
C THR A 102 -3.00 9.40 -19.21
N SER A 103 -2.02 10.28 -19.36
CA SER A 103 -2.05 11.49 -20.21
C SER A 103 -3.23 12.40 -19.87
N GLY A 104 -3.62 12.46 -18.60
CA GLY A 104 -4.73 13.28 -18.14
C GLY A 104 -6.12 12.78 -18.54
N GLN A 105 -6.20 11.58 -19.11
CA GLN A 105 -7.47 11.03 -19.60
C GLN A 105 -7.99 9.93 -18.69
N ILE A 106 -9.29 9.72 -18.73
CA ILE A 106 -9.92 8.60 -18.05
C ILE A 106 -9.63 7.35 -18.86
N VAL A 107 -8.94 6.39 -18.24
CA VAL A 107 -8.63 5.10 -18.86
C VAL A 107 -9.61 4.06 -18.35
N THR A 108 -10.40 3.49 -19.26
CA THR A 108 -11.31 2.41 -18.95
C THR A 108 -10.76 1.10 -19.48
N PHE A 109 -10.99 0.02 -18.77
CA PHE A 109 -10.56 -1.31 -19.17
C PHE A 109 -11.56 -2.35 -18.70
N ASN A 110 -11.55 -3.49 -19.38
CA ASN A 110 -12.38 -4.62 -19.01
C ASN A 110 -11.51 -5.87 -19.03
N SER A 111 -11.22 -6.40 -17.87
CA SER A 111 -10.45 -7.63 -17.68
C SER A 111 -11.16 -8.52 -16.68
N PRO A 112 -11.79 -9.64 -17.12
CA PRO A 112 -12.46 -10.55 -16.20
C PRO A 112 -11.51 -11.10 -15.13
N ASP A 113 -10.28 -11.41 -15.50
CA ASP A 113 -9.29 -11.94 -14.56
C ASP A 113 -8.93 -10.92 -13.48
N LEU A 114 -8.72 -9.67 -13.87
CA LEU A 114 -8.41 -8.59 -12.92
C LEU A 114 -9.62 -8.26 -12.07
N SER A 115 -10.82 -8.25 -12.66
CA SER A 115 -12.07 -7.99 -11.94
C SER A 115 -12.33 -9.02 -10.86
N TRP A 116 -11.87 -10.26 -11.03
CA TRP A 116 -12.03 -11.30 -10.01
C TRP A 116 -11.38 -10.91 -8.68
N PHE A 117 -10.22 -10.24 -8.70
CA PHE A 117 -9.54 -9.78 -7.49
C PHE A 117 -10.32 -8.70 -6.75
N GLY A 118 -11.09 -7.89 -7.47
CA GLY A 118 -11.86 -6.79 -6.88
C GLY A 118 -13.30 -7.13 -6.56
N SER A 119 -13.91 -8.05 -7.29
CA SER A 119 -15.34 -8.34 -7.17
C SER A 119 -15.70 -9.82 -7.26
N GLY A 120 -14.71 -10.71 -7.38
CA GLY A 120 -14.95 -12.15 -7.39
C GLY A 120 -15.24 -12.71 -6.01
N SER A 121 -15.47 -14.02 -5.96
CA SER A 121 -15.68 -14.72 -4.70
C SER A 121 -14.99 -16.07 -4.73
N LEU A 122 -14.61 -16.55 -3.54
CA LEU A 122 -14.01 -17.85 -3.34
C LEU A 122 -14.52 -18.42 -2.02
N LEU A 123 -15.01 -19.67 -2.03
CA LEU A 123 -15.54 -20.32 -0.82
C LEU A 123 -16.61 -19.46 -0.13
N PHE A 124 -17.52 -18.86 -0.91
CA PHE A 124 -18.63 -18.02 -0.46
C PHE A 124 -18.21 -16.68 0.15
N LEU A 125 -16.89 -16.36 0.16
CA LEU A 125 -16.39 -15.07 0.62
C LEU A 125 -15.92 -14.22 -0.56
N PRO A 126 -16.14 -12.90 -0.52
CA PRO A 126 -15.58 -12.01 -1.55
C PRO A 126 -14.05 -12.08 -1.59
N THR A 127 -13.48 -12.06 -2.79
CA THR A 127 -12.02 -12.09 -2.97
C THR A 127 -11.31 -10.99 -2.20
N PRO A 128 -11.78 -9.71 -2.20
CA PRO A 128 -11.10 -8.66 -1.42
C PRO A 128 -11.02 -8.97 0.07
N VAL A 129 -12.05 -9.59 0.64
CA VAL A 129 -12.05 -9.99 2.05
C VAL A 129 -10.99 -11.05 2.32
N ILE A 130 -10.87 -12.04 1.43
CA ILE A 130 -9.86 -13.10 1.55
C ILE A 130 -8.46 -12.48 1.50
N ILE A 131 -8.20 -11.56 0.56
CA ILE A 131 -6.92 -10.87 0.43
C ILE A 131 -6.62 -10.08 1.72
N ALA A 132 -7.60 -9.37 2.26
CA ALA A 132 -7.43 -8.59 3.48
C ALA A 132 -7.09 -9.49 4.67
N VAL A 133 -7.78 -10.62 4.84
CA VAL A 133 -7.53 -11.57 5.94
C VAL A 133 -6.14 -12.19 5.81
N LEU A 134 -5.75 -12.62 4.61
CA LEU A 134 -4.42 -13.19 4.38
C LEU A 134 -3.32 -12.16 4.67
N THR A 135 -3.52 -10.92 4.27
CA THR A 135 -2.58 -9.82 4.55
C THR A 135 -2.47 -9.57 6.06
N LEU A 136 -3.59 -9.56 6.76
CA LEU A 136 -3.60 -9.39 8.20
C LEU A 136 -2.83 -10.50 8.91
N ILE A 137 -3.03 -11.76 8.50
CA ILE A 137 -2.30 -12.90 9.05
C ILE A 137 -0.80 -12.77 8.78
N LEU A 138 -0.42 -12.39 7.57
CA LEU A 138 0.98 -12.20 7.19
C LEU A 138 1.64 -11.14 8.05
N PHE A 139 1.02 -9.98 8.22
CA PHE A 139 1.58 -8.89 9.02
C PHE A 139 1.57 -9.23 10.51
N TRP A 140 0.58 -9.97 10.99
CA TRP A 140 0.58 -10.44 12.37
C TRP A 140 1.78 -11.36 12.63
N LEU A 141 2.03 -12.34 11.74
CA LEU A 141 3.19 -13.20 11.85
C LEU A 141 4.48 -12.41 11.79
N LEU A 142 4.56 -11.44 10.88
CA LEU A 142 5.75 -10.61 10.71
C LEU A 142 6.05 -9.79 11.97
N THR A 143 5.03 -9.21 12.60
CA THR A 143 5.22 -8.32 13.74
C THR A 143 5.32 -9.06 15.07
N ARG A 144 4.70 -10.24 15.21
CA ARG A 144 4.67 -10.97 16.50
C ARG A 144 5.65 -12.13 16.56
N LYS A 145 6.05 -12.69 15.42
CA LYS A 145 6.91 -13.87 15.35
C LYS A 145 8.31 -13.56 14.82
N THR A 146 8.60 -12.32 14.46
CA THR A 146 9.93 -11.89 14.00
C THR A 146 10.42 -10.70 14.80
N ALA A 147 11.73 -10.44 14.75
CA ALA A 147 12.34 -9.29 15.40
C ALA A 147 11.90 -7.96 14.79
N LEU A 148 11.37 -7.95 13.57
CA LEU A 148 10.95 -6.73 12.88
C LEU A 148 9.86 -5.99 13.67
N GLY A 149 8.88 -6.69 14.20
CA GLY A 149 7.81 -6.08 15.01
C GLY A 149 8.37 -5.40 16.26
N MET A 150 9.30 -6.05 16.94
CA MET A 150 9.97 -5.46 18.11
C MET A 150 10.75 -4.20 17.73
N PHE A 151 11.45 -4.21 16.60
CA PHE A 151 12.20 -3.06 16.13
C PHE A 151 11.27 -1.91 15.76
N ILE A 152 10.14 -2.17 15.11
CA ILE A 152 9.15 -1.15 14.76
C ILE A 152 8.62 -0.47 16.03
N GLU A 153 8.24 -1.25 17.04
CA GLU A 153 7.74 -0.71 18.32
C GLU A 153 8.82 0.09 19.03
N ALA A 154 10.06 -0.37 19.03
CA ALA A 154 11.19 0.33 19.66
C ALA A 154 11.44 1.69 19.01
N VAL A 155 11.42 1.76 17.68
CA VAL A 155 11.60 3.01 16.93
C VAL A 155 10.46 3.99 17.25
N GLY A 156 9.21 3.49 17.33
CA GLY A 156 8.05 4.32 17.62
C GLY A 156 8.07 4.92 19.01
N ILE A 157 8.61 4.19 20.00
CA ILE A 157 8.67 4.65 21.38
C ILE A 157 9.81 5.67 21.56
N ASN A 158 11.01 5.33 21.12
CA ASN A 158 12.16 6.21 21.24
C ASN A 158 13.21 5.84 20.19
N ILE A 159 13.28 6.64 19.12
CA ILE A 159 14.17 6.38 17.99
C ILE A 159 15.66 6.46 18.40
N ARG A 160 16.01 7.37 19.31
CA ARG A 160 17.39 7.48 19.77
C ARG A 160 17.84 6.26 20.56
N ALA A 161 16.98 5.81 21.47
CA ALA A 161 17.24 4.62 22.25
C ALA A 161 17.33 3.38 21.36
N ALA A 162 16.44 3.25 20.38
CA ALA A 162 16.47 2.15 19.42
C ALA A 162 17.78 2.15 18.62
N LYS A 163 18.20 3.31 18.12
CA LYS A 163 19.44 3.46 17.37
C LYS A 163 20.66 3.12 18.23
N ASN A 164 20.69 3.58 19.49
CA ASN A 164 21.76 3.29 20.44
C ASN A 164 21.81 1.80 20.81
N ALA A 165 20.68 1.11 20.76
CA ALA A 165 20.60 -0.33 21.01
C ALA A 165 20.94 -1.19 19.78
N GLY A 166 21.33 -0.58 18.66
CA GLY A 166 21.75 -1.29 17.46
C GLY A 166 20.67 -1.48 16.41
N VAL A 167 19.49 -0.88 16.59
CA VAL A 167 18.42 -0.95 15.59
C VAL A 167 18.76 0.01 14.43
N ASN A 168 18.70 -0.51 13.21
CA ASN A 168 18.91 0.30 12.02
C ASN A 168 17.62 1.08 11.70
N THR A 169 17.61 2.33 12.06
CA THR A 169 16.46 3.21 11.88
C THR A 169 16.46 3.87 10.51
#